data_8840f9f6054ae7393620db608dd1863f
#
_entry.id   8840f9f6054ae7393620db608dd1863f
#
_cell.length_a   1.000
_cell.length_b   1.000
_cell.length_c   1.000
_cell.angle_alpha   90.00
_cell.angle_beta   90.00
_cell.angle_gamma   90.00
#
_symmetry.space_group_name_H-M   'P 1'
#
loop_
_entity.id
_entity.type
_entity.pdbx_description
1 polymer ?
#
loop_
_entity_poly.entity_id
_entity_poly.type
_entity_poly.pdbx_seq_one_letter_code
_entity_poly.pdbx_strand_id
1 'polypeptide(L)'
;MRSGSRRSRNGLIVGTEVTQADGYAERRAALDMIHRHSPGSTRRLTLAADKSYDCADFVKHLRQACVTPHVAQKVRYSAIDGRTTRHPGYAVSQKRRKKIEEPFGWAKTVGPMAQTMLRGIKRVGAQFTLTMAASNLARLPRLLAG
;
A
#
# COMPACT_ATOMS: atom_id res chain seq x y z
N MET A 1 -15.41 -1.81 4.36
CA MET A 1 -14.74 -1.19 3.20
C MET A 1 -13.28 -1.07 3.51
N ARG A 2 -12.43 -1.61 2.68
CA ARG A 2 -10.98 -1.56 2.83
C ARG A 2 -10.40 -0.71 1.71
N SER A 3 -9.37 0.06 2.01
CA SER A 3 -8.73 0.97 1.09
C SER A 3 -7.23 0.69 1.01
N GLY A 4 -6.69 0.70 -0.19
CA GLY A 4 -5.27 0.57 -0.45
C GLY A 4 -4.70 1.88 -1.00
N SER A 5 -3.49 2.22 -0.64
CA SER A 5 -2.76 3.33 -1.22
C SER A 5 -1.33 2.93 -1.55
N ARG A 6 -0.78 3.56 -2.56
CA ARG A 6 0.60 3.35 -3.01
C ARG A 6 1.42 4.61 -2.81
N ARG A 7 2.67 4.46 -2.39
CA ARG A 7 3.59 5.57 -2.12
C ARG A 7 4.85 5.52 -2.96
N SER A 8 5.34 6.69 -3.30
CA SER A 8 6.67 6.92 -3.86
C SER A 8 7.73 6.95 -2.75
N ARG A 9 9.02 7.09 -3.13
CA ARG A 9 10.14 7.29 -2.16
C ARG A 9 9.91 8.46 -1.21
N ASN A 10 9.28 9.53 -1.69
CA ASN A 10 9.01 10.76 -0.94
C ASN A 10 7.78 10.63 -0.03
N GLY A 11 7.18 9.44 0.05
CA GLY A 11 5.98 9.19 0.85
C GLY A 11 4.71 9.78 0.25
N LEU A 12 4.74 10.27 -0.99
CA LEU A 12 3.54 10.71 -1.71
C LEU A 12 2.73 9.50 -2.15
N ILE A 13 1.42 9.64 -2.08
CA ILE A 13 0.47 8.61 -2.52
C ILE A 13 0.29 8.76 -4.03
N VAL A 14 0.63 7.73 -4.79
CA VAL A 14 0.59 7.74 -6.26
C VAL A 14 -0.59 6.95 -6.83
N GLY A 15 -1.33 6.24 -5.99
CA GLY A 15 -2.51 5.50 -6.39
C GLY A 15 -3.34 5.08 -5.20
N THR A 16 -4.64 5.05 -5.39
CA THR A 16 -5.62 4.65 -4.38
C THR A 16 -6.64 3.72 -4.99
N GLU A 17 -7.13 2.78 -4.21
CA GLU A 17 -8.23 1.91 -4.59
C GLU A 17 -9.09 1.60 -3.38
N VAL A 18 -10.41 1.57 -3.59
CA VAL A 18 -11.40 1.20 -2.58
C VAL A 18 -12.15 -0.01 -3.08
N THR A 19 -12.12 -1.08 -2.29
CA THR A 19 -12.78 -2.35 -2.60
C THR A 19 -13.81 -2.69 -1.55
N GLN A 20 -14.73 -3.58 -1.89
CA GLN A 20 -15.56 -4.23 -0.87
C GLN A 20 -14.68 -5.10 0.03
N ALA A 21 -15.06 -5.20 1.31
CA ALA A 21 -14.32 -6.00 2.27
C ALA A 21 -14.57 -7.50 2.00
N ASP A 22 -13.71 -8.10 1.21
CA ASP A 22 -13.55 -9.56 1.15
C ASP A 22 -12.08 -9.92 1.47
N GLY A 23 -11.82 -11.14 1.90
CA GLY A 23 -10.48 -11.57 2.32
C GLY A 23 -9.43 -11.57 1.20
N TYR A 24 -9.84 -11.43 -0.05
CA TYR A 24 -8.98 -11.49 -1.23
C TYR A 24 -8.90 -10.17 -2.01
N ALA A 25 -9.89 -9.29 -1.86
CA ALA A 25 -9.99 -8.06 -2.65
C ALA A 25 -8.77 -7.15 -2.49
N GLU A 26 -8.26 -6.99 -1.27
CA GLU A 26 -7.08 -6.16 -1.03
C GLU A 26 -5.84 -6.67 -1.76
N ARG A 27 -5.64 -7.99 -1.77
CA ARG A 27 -4.48 -8.62 -2.43
C ARG A 27 -4.58 -8.50 -3.95
N ARG A 28 -5.78 -8.69 -4.52
CA ARG A 28 -6.04 -8.49 -5.95
C ARG A 28 -5.81 -7.03 -6.32
N ALA A 29 -6.40 -6.09 -5.60
CA ALA A 29 -6.20 -4.67 -5.82
C ALA A 29 -4.71 -4.27 -5.76
N ALA A 30 -3.95 -4.82 -4.83
CA ALA A 30 -2.51 -4.56 -4.74
C ALA A 30 -1.74 -5.04 -5.98
N LEU A 31 -2.07 -6.23 -6.51
CA LEU A 31 -1.47 -6.76 -7.74
C LEU A 31 -1.87 -5.91 -8.96
N ASP A 32 -3.13 -5.53 -9.09
CA ASP A 32 -3.64 -4.68 -10.16
C ASP A 32 -2.98 -3.29 -10.15
N MET A 33 -2.79 -2.71 -8.96
CA MET A 33 -2.07 -1.45 -8.80
C MET A 33 -0.60 -1.57 -9.22
N ILE A 34 0.06 -2.70 -8.94
CA ILE A 34 1.43 -2.97 -9.38
C ILE A 34 1.49 -3.05 -10.91
N HIS A 35 0.61 -3.82 -11.52
CA HIS A 35 0.56 -3.98 -12.98
C HIS A 35 0.28 -2.67 -13.69
N ARG A 36 -0.65 -1.85 -13.19
CA ARG A 36 -0.95 -0.52 -13.77
C ARG A 36 0.21 0.46 -13.65
N HIS A 37 1.00 0.36 -12.58
CA HIS A 37 2.13 1.27 -12.38
C HIS A 37 3.35 0.92 -13.23
N SER A 38 3.58 -0.35 -13.47
CA SER A 38 4.79 -0.85 -14.13
C SER A 38 4.45 -1.97 -15.11
N PRO A 39 3.61 -1.68 -16.13
CA PRO A 39 3.21 -2.69 -17.09
C PRO A 39 4.45 -3.15 -17.87
N GLY A 40 4.72 -4.47 -17.84
CA GLY A 40 5.83 -5.10 -18.58
C GLY A 40 7.25 -4.66 -18.15
N SER A 41 7.40 -3.95 -17.04
CA SER A 41 8.70 -3.53 -16.55
C SER A 41 9.49 -4.69 -15.96
N THR A 42 10.72 -4.87 -16.41
CA THR A 42 11.70 -5.81 -15.81
C THR A 42 12.40 -5.20 -14.57
N ARG A 43 12.16 -3.93 -14.28
CA ARG A 43 12.72 -3.26 -13.11
C ARG A 43 12.16 -3.87 -11.83
N ARG A 44 13.07 -4.39 -11.00
CA ARG A 44 12.68 -4.96 -9.71
C ARG A 44 12.09 -3.88 -8.80
N LEU A 45 10.85 -4.10 -8.39
CA LEU A 45 10.15 -3.29 -7.39
C LEU A 45 10.21 -3.97 -6.03
N THR A 46 9.96 -3.21 -4.97
CA THR A 46 9.79 -3.72 -3.61
C THR A 46 8.43 -3.31 -3.08
N LEU A 47 7.65 -4.27 -2.60
CA LEU A 47 6.36 -4.04 -1.96
C LEU A 47 6.49 -4.27 -0.46
N ALA A 48 6.30 -3.23 0.35
CA ALA A 48 6.14 -3.35 1.79
C ALA A 48 4.65 -3.46 2.14
N ALA A 49 4.29 -4.48 2.89
CA ALA A 49 2.92 -4.72 3.32
C ALA A 49 2.86 -5.33 4.73
N ASP A 50 1.68 -5.32 5.33
CA ASP A 50 1.46 -5.92 6.63
C ASP A 50 1.37 -7.46 6.56
N LYS A 51 1.24 -8.11 7.73
CA LYS A 51 1.18 -9.57 7.85
C LYS A 51 -0.08 -10.20 7.21
N SER A 52 -1.13 -9.44 6.91
CA SER A 52 -2.33 -9.95 6.25
C SER A 52 -2.04 -10.36 4.80
N TYR A 53 -1.01 -9.77 4.21
CA TYR A 53 -0.53 -10.09 2.87
C TYR A 53 0.45 -11.27 2.83
N ASP A 54 0.84 -11.83 3.98
CA ASP A 54 1.73 -12.99 4.07
C ASP A 54 0.94 -14.27 3.78
N CYS A 55 0.76 -14.57 2.50
CA CYS A 55 0.19 -15.81 2.01
C CYS A 55 0.92 -16.28 0.74
N ALA A 56 0.98 -17.60 0.56
CA ALA A 56 1.78 -18.25 -0.47
C ALA A 56 1.46 -17.75 -1.88
N ASP A 57 0.18 -17.68 -2.23
CA ASP A 57 -0.26 -17.25 -3.56
C ASP A 57 0.12 -15.80 -3.85
N PHE A 58 -0.09 -14.89 -2.91
CA PHE A 58 0.24 -13.48 -3.08
C PHE A 58 1.76 -13.29 -3.24
N VAL A 59 2.56 -13.93 -2.38
CA VAL A 59 4.03 -13.88 -2.44
C VAL A 59 4.54 -14.47 -3.77
N LYS A 60 3.94 -15.57 -4.23
CA LYS A 60 4.25 -16.17 -5.53
C LYS A 60 3.98 -15.21 -6.68
N HIS A 61 2.80 -14.59 -6.73
CA HIS A 61 2.45 -13.61 -7.77
C HIS A 61 3.37 -12.39 -7.76
N LEU A 62 3.74 -11.87 -6.58
CA LEU A 62 4.70 -10.77 -6.48
C LEU A 62 6.05 -11.15 -7.09
N ARG A 63 6.56 -12.34 -6.78
CA ARG A 63 7.84 -12.81 -7.32
C ARG A 63 7.79 -12.99 -8.84
N GLN A 64 6.68 -13.52 -9.37
CA GLN A 64 6.45 -13.63 -10.82
C GLN A 64 6.41 -12.26 -11.51
N ALA A 65 5.87 -11.25 -10.84
CA ALA A 65 5.86 -9.86 -11.32
C ALA A 65 7.17 -9.08 -11.06
N CYS A 66 8.28 -9.75 -10.77
CA CYS A 66 9.57 -9.15 -10.41
C CYS A 66 9.52 -8.19 -9.22
N VAL A 67 8.59 -8.42 -8.28
CA VAL A 67 8.41 -7.63 -7.07
C VAL A 67 8.97 -8.37 -5.86
N THR A 68 9.89 -7.73 -5.12
CA THR A 68 10.42 -8.25 -3.87
C THR A 68 9.40 -8.05 -2.74
N PRO A 69 8.91 -9.13 -2.10
CA PRO A 69 7.86 -9.04 -1.09
C PRO A 69 8.44 -8.71 0.30
N HIS A 70 8.56 -7.45 0.66
CA HIS A 70 8.91 -7.04 2.03
C HIS A 70 7.66 -7.05 2.94
N VAL A 71 6.90 -8.12 2.86
CA VAL A 71 5.71 -8.34 3.68
C VAL A 71 6.12 -8.75 5.10
N ALA A 72 5.42 -8.26 6.12
CA ALA A 72 5.69 -8.67 7.50
C ALA A 72 5.30 -10.13 7.70
N GLN A 73 6.19 -10.91 8.31
CA GLN A 73 5.99 -12.34 8.55
C GLN A 73 4.86 -12.59 9.55
N LYS A 74 4.08 -13.63 9.28
CA LYS A 74 3.23 -14.27 10.29
C LYS A 74 4.09 -15.08 11.27
N VAL A 75 3.57 -15.26 12.48
CA VAL A 75 4.25 -16.08 13.50
C VAL A 75 4.34 -17.54 13.09
N ARG A 76 3.31 -18.03 12.37
CA ARG A 76 3.25 -19.41 11.86
C ARG A 76 2.86 -19.41 10.39
N TYR A 77 3.39 -20.38 9.65
CA TYR A 77 3.06 -20.61 8.22
C TYR A 77 3.32 -19.39 7.32
N SER A 78 4.40 -18.65 7.59
CA SER A 78 4.81 -17.52 6.75
C SER A 78 5.30 -18.00 5.38
N ALA A 79 4.84 -17.34 4.33
CA ALA A 79 5.36 -17.50 2.96
C ALA A 79 6.63 -16.66 2.72
N ILE A 80 6.99 -15.79 3.65
CA ILE A 80 8.21 -14.98 3.60
C ILE A 80 9.35 -15.78 4.20
N ASP A 81 10.35 -16.08 3.39
CA ASP A 81 11.50 -16.90 3.73
C ASP A 81 12.80 -16.08 3.86
N GLY A 82 13.91 -16.78 4.15
CA GLY A 82 15.22 -16.18 4.31
C GLY A 82 15.77 -15.45 3.08
N ARG A 83 15.24 -15.72 1.87
CA ARG A 83 15.60 -14.95 0.67
C ARG A 83 15.20 -13.49 0.78
N THR A 84 14.12 -13.21 1.52
CA THR A 84 13.62 -11.87 1.76
C THR A 84 14.15 -11.29 3.06
N THR A 85 14.09 -12.03 4.17
CA THR A 85 14.38 -11.50 5.51
C THR A 85 15.85 -11.18 5.74
N ARG A 86 16.76 -11.88 5.07
CA ARG A 86 18.21 -11.61 5.14
C ARG A 86 18.63 -10.36 4.38
N HIS A 87 17.76 -9.81 3.53
CA HIS A 87 18.09 -8.61 2.78
C HIS A 87 18.05 -7.36 3.70
N PRO A 88 19.09 -6.51 3.73
CA PRO A 88 19.14 -5.33 4.61
C PRO A 88 17.93 -4.40 4.44
N GLY A 89 17.43 -4.28 3.21
CA GLY A 89 16.25 -3.49 2.90
C GLY A 89 14.96 -3.98 3.56
N TYR A 90 14.89 -5.25 3.95
CA TYR A 90 13.71 -5.79 4.62
C TYR A 90 13.48 -5.10 5.98
N ALA A 91 14.50 -5.04 6.82
CA ALA A 91 14.42 -4.36 8.13
C ALA A 91 14.04 -2.88 7.99
N VAL A 92 14.61 -2.18 6.99
CA VAL A 92 14.27 -0.79 6.68
C VAL A 92 12.81 -0.66 6.25
N SER A 93 12.32 -1.56 5.41
CA SER A 93 10.92 -1.58 4.98
C SER A 93 9.96 -1.80 6.14
N GLN A 94 10.28 -2.69 7.09
CA GLN A 94 9.46 -2.93 8.27
C GLN A 94 9.38 -1.68 9.18
N LYS A 95 10.51 -0.98 9.39
CA LYS A 95 10.52 0.29 10.14
C LYS A 95 9.70 1.38 9.45
N ARG A 96 9.82 1.51 8.13
CA ARG A 96 9.11 2.54 7.33
C ARG A 96 7.62 2.25 7.15
N ARG A 97 7.18 1.01 7.39
CA ARG A 97 5.78 0.63 7.24
C ARG A 97 4.83 1.48 8.08
N LYS A 98 5.22 1.85 9.30
CA LYS A 98 4.41 2.72 10.17
C LYS A 98 4.04 4.05 9.50
N LYS A 99 4.93 4.58 8.65
CA LYS A 99 4.66 5.82 7.89
C LYS A 99 3.54 5.69 6.86
N ILE A 100 3.18 4.46 6.47
CA ILE A 100 2.07 4.20 5.54
C ILE A 100 0.72 4.48 6.23
N GLU A 101 0.66 4.35 7.55
CA GLU A 101 -0.54 4.59 8.34
C GLU A 101 -0.84 6.08 8.57
N GLU A 102 0.18 6.95 8.48
CA GLU A 102 0.04 8.39 8.72
C GLU A 102 -1.05 9.08 7.85
N PRO A 103 -1.14 8.86 6.52
CA PRO A 103 -2.19 9.49 5.71
C PRO A 103 -3.58 8.96 6.03
N PHE A 104 -3.70 7.71 6.46
CA PHE A 104 -4.99 7.16 6.90
C PHE A 104 -5.42 7.79 8.23
N GLY A 105 -4.48 7.99 9.15
CA GLY A 105 -4.72 8.75 10.37
C GLY A 105 -5.14 10.18 10.05
N TRP A 106 -4.42 10.87 9.19
CA TRP A 106 -4.73 12.21 8.73
C TRP A 106 -6.11 12.28 8.04
N ALA A 107 -6.45 11.32 7.19
CA ALA A 107 -7.74 11.22 6.51
C ALA A 107 -8.90 11.09 7.48
N LYS A 108 -8.70 10.42 8.61
CA LYS A 108 -9.72 10.24 9.66
C LYS A 108 -9.84 11.46 10.59
N THR A 109 -8.75 12.18 10.85
CA THR A 109 -8.73 13.28 11.82
C THR A 109 -8.95 14.65 11.18
N VAL A 110 -8.33 14.90 10.04
CA VAL A 110 -8.38 16.19 9.30
C VAL A 110 -9.29 16.05 8.08
N GLY A 111 -9.24 14.91 7.40
CA GLY A 111 -10.09 14.61 6.26
C GLY A 111 -11.47 14.07 6.67
N PRO A 112 -12.46 14.09 5.76
CA PRO A 112 -13.83 13.68 6.05
C PRO A 112 -14.05 12.16 6.02
N MET A 113 -13.01 11.34 6.29
CA MET A 113 -13.05 9.88 6.12
C MET A 113 -13.41 9.11 7.41
N ALA A 114 -13.53 9.79 8.56
CA ALA A 114 -13.93 9.13 9.81
C ALA A 114 -15.36 8.60 9.74
N GLN A 115 -16.26 9.40 9.17
CA GLN A 115 -17.63 9.00 8.86
C GLN A 115 -18.00 9.56 7.49
N THR A 116 -17.93 8.73 6.47
CA THR A 116 -18.39 9.15 5.15
C THR A 116 -19.92 9.05 5.07
N MET A 117 -20.56 10.12 4.66
CA MET A 117 -22.00 10.13 4.34
C MET A 117 -22.29 9.62 2.93
N LEU A 118 -21.25 9.40 2.12
CA LEU A 118 -21.38 8.90 0.76
C LEU A 118 -21.63 7.39 0.76
N ARG A 119 -22.50 6.96 -0.15
CA ARG A 119 -22.81 5.55 -0.37
C ARG A 119 -22.35 5.11 -1.75
N GLY A 120 -21.91 3.86 -1.84
CA GLY A 120 -21.43 3.24 -3.08
C GLY A 120 -19.94 3.42 -3.31
N ILE A 121 -19.29 2.36 -3.84
CA ILE A 121 -17.85 2.27 -4.03
C ILE A 121 -17.30 3.43 -4.84
N LYS A 122 -17.97 3.82 -5.92
CA LYS A 122 -17.51 4.90 -6.81
C LYS A 122 -17.39 6.25 -6.07
N ARG A 123 -18.43 6.63 -5.31
CA ARG A 123 -18.45 7.91 -4.58
C ARG A 123 -17.45 7.93 -3.44
N VAL A 124 -17.40 6.85 -2.66
CA VAL A 124 -16.43 6.71 -1.57
C VAL A 124 -15.01 6.64 -2.11
N GLY A 125 -14.79 5.97 -3.24
CA GLY A 125 -13.50 5.94 -3.93
C GLY A 125 -13.04 7.32 -4.39
N ALA A 126 -13.94 8.11 -4.97
CA ALA A 126 -13.65 9.49 -5.37
C ALA A 126 -13.28 10.36 -4.16
N GLN A 127 -14.07 10.30 -3.07
CA GLN A 127 -13.77 11.01 -1.83
C GLN A 127 -12.41 10.59 -1.25
N PHE A 128 -12.12 9.30 -1.23
CA PHE A 128 -10.84 8.77 -0.75
C PHE A 128 -9.66 9.29 -1.59
N THR A 129 -9.79 9.26 -2.93
CA THR A 129 -8.77 9.77 -3.85
C THR A 129 -8.49 11.26 -3.62
N LEU A 130 -9.53 12.08 -3.50
CA LEU A 130 -9.40 13.51 -3.22
C LEU A 130 -8.75 13.76 -1.86
N THR A 131 -9.11 13.01 -0.83
CA THR A 131 -8.53 13.11 0.51
C THR A 131 -7.04 12.77 0.49
N MET A 132 -6.64 11.73 -0.26
CA MET A 132 -5.23 11.37 -0.42
C MET A 132 -4.45 12.40 -1.24
N ALA A 133 -5.06 13.01 -2.25
CA ALA A 133 -4.47 14.13 -2.98
C ALA A 133 -4.25 15.35 -2.08
N ALA A 134 -5.21 15.70 -1.25
CA ALA A 134 -5.07 16.77 -0.24
C ALA A 134 -3.93 16.47 0.76
N SER A 135 -3.81 15.22 1.22
CA SER A 135 -2.70 14.78 2.07
C SER A 135 -1.34 14.95 1.39
N ASN A 136 -1.26 14.64 0.08
CA ASN A 136 -0.05 14.89 -0.70
C ASN A 136 0.29 16.38 -0.77
N LEU A 137 -0.70 17.23 -1.08
CA LEU A 137 -0.51 18.68 -1.14
C LEU A 137 -0.02 19.25 0.20
N ALA A 138 -0.58 18.81 1.31
CA ALA A 138 -0.13 19.22 2.65
C ALA A 138 1.33 18.82 2.97
N ARG A 139 1.87 17.82 2.28
CA ARG A 139 3.27 17.37 2.44
C ARG A 139 4.26 18.10 1.54
N LEU A 140 3.82 18.63 0.40
CA LEU A 140 4.70 19.27 -0.58
C LEU A 140 5.61 20.34 0.00
N PRO A 141 5.15 21.28 0.85
CA PRO A 141 6.03 22.33 1.41
C PRO A 141 7.24 21.73 2.14
N ARG A 142 7.04 20.64 2.90
CA ARG A 142 8.15 19.97 3.62
C ARG A 142 9.11 19.26 2.70
N LEU A 143 8.62 18.77 1.56
CA LEU A 143 9.47 18.08 0.58
C LEU A 143 10.26 19.04 -0.31
N LEU A 144 9.76 20.27 -0.48
CA LEU A 144 10.41 21.31 -1.27
C LEU A 144 11.39 22.15 -0.44
N ALA A 145 11.22 22.18 0.89
CA ALA A 145 12.09 22.90 1.80
C ALA A 145 13.33 22.10 2.28
N GLY A 146 13.40 20.81 1.98
CA GLY A 146 14.52 19.92 2.33
C GLY A 146 15.24 19.41 1.13
#